data_6562b0e77f6d08084a86feee2ba35e99
#
_entry.id   6562b0e77f6d08084a86feee2ba35e99
#
_cell.length_a   1.000
_cell.length_b   1.000
_cell.length_c   1.000
_cell.angle_alpha   90.00
_cell.angle_beta   90.00
_cell.angle_gamma   90.00
#
_symmetry.space_group_name_H-M   'P 1'
#
loop_
_entity.id
_entity.type
_entity.pdbx_description
1 polymer ?
#
loop_
_entity_poly.entity_id
_entity_poly.type
_entity_poly.pdbx_seq_one_letter_code
_entity_poly.pdbx_strand_id
1 'polypeptide(L)'
;QDVRGRYMSEGVFTNMTPQVERKTKKDVDESTDTYDTIDWLLKNIENNNKKVGQFGTSYPGFYTAAGILADHPALVASSPQAPISDFWNDDFLHNGKFMLGYFRTFPVFGVPKTKAEKEGWFMDSFIKPTSEDGLQFYRDLGTLKDG
;
A
#
# COMPACT_ATOMS: atom_id res chain seq x y z
N GLN A 1 11.22 -4.97 -7.35
CA GLN A 1 10.77 -5.77 -6.18
C GLN A 1 9.30 -5.49 -5.96
N ASP A 2 8.52 -6.56 -5.74
CA ASP A 2 7.14 -6.44 -5.30
C ASP A 2 7.09 -6.22 -3.79
N VAL A 3 6.01 -5.62 -3.29
CA VAL A 3 5.81 -5.49 -1.85
C VAL A 3 5.64 -6.86 -1.20
N ARG A 4 5.98 -6.95 0.09
CA ARG A 4 5.90 -8.17 0.88
C ARG A 4 4.54 -8.87 0.72
N GLY A 5 4.58 -10.16 0.41
CA GLY A 5 3.40 -11.01 0.25
C GLY A 5 2.57 -10.76 -1.01
N ARG A 6 3.07 -9.98 -1.98
CA ARG A 6 2.42 -9.84 -3.29
C ARG A 6 3.30 -10.39 -4.40
N TYR A 7 2.65 -10.95 -5.41
CA TYR A 7 3.27 -11.54 -6.61
C TYR A 7 4.37 -12.53 -6.25
N MET A 8 5.62 -12.21 -6.54
CA MET A 8 6.77 -13.07 -6.31
C MET A 8 7.49 -12.79 -4.99
N SER A 9 7.07 -11.78 -4.24
CA SER A 9 7.67 -11.49 -2.92
C SER A 9 7.08 -12.38 -1.84
N GLU A 10 7.94 -12.88 -0.99
CA GLU A 10 7.60 -13.71 0.16
C GLU A 10 6.95 -12.91 1.30
N GLY A 11 6.42 -13.62 2.29
CA GLY A 11 5.81 -13.07 3.49
C GLY A 11 4.29 -12.90 3.40
N VAL A 12 3.73 -12.21 4.37
CA VAL A 12 2.29 -11.95 4.46
C VAL A 12 2.00 -10.53 4.03
N PHE A 13 1.13 -10.38 3.05
CA PHE A 13 0.67 -9.07 2.62
C PHE A 13 -0.23 -8.45 3.69
N THR A 14 0.09 -7.23 4.07
CA THR A 14 -0.77 -6.36 4.87
C THR A 14 -0.90 -5.02 4.16
N ASN A 15 -2.13 -4.54 4.02
CA ASN A 15 -2.40 -3.33 3.27
C ASN A 15 -2.12 -2.09 4.13
N MET A 16 -1.16 -1.27 3.75
CA MET A 16 -0.82 0.00 4.42
C MET A 16 -0.73 -0.13 5.94
N THR A 17 0.21 -0.93 6.42
CA THR A 17 0.42 -1.13 7.86
C THR A 17 0.94 0.17 8.49
N PRO A 18 0.27 0.70 9.53
CA PRO A 18 0.85 1.77 10.33
C PRO A 18 2.18 1.34 10.93
N GLN A 19 3.06 2.30 11.21
CA GLN A 19 4.32 2.00 11.88
C GLN A 19 4.07 1.24 13.19
N VAL A 20 4.74 0.12 13.33
CA VAL A 20 4.69 -0.69 14.55
C VAL A 20 5.80 -0.26 15.50
N GLU A 21 5.46 0.02 16.76
CA GLU A 21 6.49 0.18 17.79
C GLU A 21 7.25 -1.14 17.95
N ARG A 22 8.51 -1.16 17.52
CA ARG A 22 9.31 -2.37 17.47
C ARG A 22 9.65 -2.86 18.87
N LYS A 23 9.10 -3.98 19.24
CA LYS A 23 9.42 -4.71 20.48
C LYS A 23 10.37 -5.86 20.24
N THR A 24 10.36 -6.43 19.06
CA THR A 24 11.19 -7.59 18.68
C THR A 24 11.67 -7.48 17.23
N LYS A 25 12.68 -8.30 16.87
CA LYS A 25 13.15 -8.43 15.48
C LYS A 25 12.14 -9.08 14.53
N LYS A 26 11.00 -9.57 15.06
CA LYS A 26 9.94 -10.20 14.26
C LYS A 26 8.84 -9.24 13.86
N ASP A 27 8.83 -8.04 14.44
CA ASP A 27 7.85 -7.02 14.10
C ASP A 27 8.22 -6.42 12.73
N VAL A 28 7.30 -6.51 11.79
CA VAL A 28 7.50 -6.20 10.39
C VAL A 28 6.46 -5.17 9.93
N ASP A 29 6.92 -4.12 9.30
CA ASP A 29 6.12 -3.08 8.67
C ASP A 29 6.84 -2.53 7.42
N GLU A 30 6.28 -1.56 6.76
CA GLU A 30 6.85 -0.95 5.56
C GLU A 30 8.20 -0.25 5.82
N SER A 31 8.44 0.22 7.04
CA SER A 31 9.72 0.84 7.39
C SER A 31 10.83 -0.21 7.50
N THR A 32 10.52 -1.39 8.06
CA THR A 32 11.48 -2.50 8.12
C THR A 32 11.78 -3.05 6.74
N ASP A 33 10.76 -3.20 5.90
CA ASP A 33 10.93 -3.65 4.52
C ASP A 33 11.82 -2.69 3.71
N THR A 34 11.67 -1.39 3.95
CA THR A 34 12.52 -0.37 3.34
C THR A 34 13.96 -0.49 3.82
N TYR A 35 14.18 -0.68 5.11
CA TYR A 35 15.51 -0.85 5.68
C TYR A 35 16.23 -2.04 5.05
N ASP A 36 15.58 -3.20 5.05
CA ASP A 36 16.14 -4.43 4.51
C ASP A 36 16.39 -4.35 3.00
N THR A 37 15.50 -3.67 2.27
CA THR A 37 15.67 -3.41 0.83
C THR A 37 16.92 -2.56 0.57
N ILE A 38 17.12 -1.49 1.32
CA ILE A 38 18.31 -0.63 1.18
C ILE A 38 19.57 -1.43 1.50
N ASP A 39 19.57 -2.19 2.59
CA ASP A 39 20.68 -3.05 2.98
C ASP A 39 21.04 -4.03 1.87
N TRP A 40 20.03 -4.66 1.24
CA TRP A 40 20.22 -5.58 0.14
C TRP A 40 20.82 -4.86 -1.09
N LEU A 41 20.30 -3.70 -1.46
CA LEU A 41 20.80 -2.91 -2.58
C LEU A 41 22.28 -2.54 -2.41
N LEU A 42 22.66 -2.09 -1.21
CA LEU A 42 24.04 -1.71 -0.91
C LEU A 42 25.01 -2.88 -0.99
N LYS A 43 24.54 -4.09 -0.72
CA LYS A 43 25.36 -5.31 -0.73
C LYS A 43 25.46 -5.93 -2.11
N ASN A 44 24.42 -5.83 -2.93
CA ASN A 44 24.28 -6.62 -4.14
C ASN A 44 24.40 -5.79 -5.45
N ILE A 45 24.24 -4.48 -5.38
CA ILE A 45 24.43 -3.62 -6.55
C ILE A 45 25.88 -3.13 -6.60
N GLU A 46 26.62 -3.55 -7.59
CA GLU A 46 28.01 -3.13 -7.78
C GLU A 46 28.11 -1.64 -8.14
N ASN A 47 29.24 -1.02 -7.80
CA ASN A 47 29.56 0.37 -8.15
C ASN A 47 28.54 1.41 -7.65
N ASN A 48 27.76 1.11 -6.61
CA ASN A 48 26.88 2.09 -5.99
C ASN A 48 27.68 3.08 -5.12
N ASN A 49 27.17 4.30 -4.95
CA ASN A 49 27.81 5.36 -4.17
C ASN A 49 27.44 5.33 -2.68
N LYS A 50 26.80 4.25 -2.21
CA LYS A 50 26.32 4.05 -0.84
C LYS A 50 25.27 5.07 -0.38
N LYS A 51 24.57 5.70 -1.31
CA LYS A 51 23.47 6.63 -1.05
C LYS A 51 22.23 6.17 -1.80
N VAL A 52 21.09 6.24 -1.13
CA VAL A 52 19.78 5.85 -1.68
C VAL A 52 18.84 7.03 -1.58
N GLY A 53 18.09 7.26 -2.64
CA GLY A 53 16.92 8.13 -2.65
C GLY A 53 15.68 7.29 -2.93
N GLN A 54 14.55 7.71 -2.39
CA GLN A 54 13.26 7.09 -2.65
C GLN A 54 12.22 8.13 -3.04
N PHE A 55 11.27 7.72 -3.86
CA PHE A 55 10.12 8.55 -4.23
C PHE A 55 8.91 7.67 -4.57
N GLY A 56 7.74 8.23 -4.49
CA GLY A 56 6.50 7.56 -4.89
C GLY A 56 5.31 8.49 -4.82
N THR A 57 4.30 8.18 -5.61
CA THR A 57 3.05 8.97 -5.68
C THR A 57 1.87 8.07 -5.29
N SER A 58 0.91 8.61 -4.53
CA SER A 58 -0.29 7.91 -4.08
C SER A 58 0.06 6.72 -3.16
N TYR A 59 -0.29 5.50 -3.49
CA TYR A 59 0.06 4.31 -2.70
C TYR A 59 1.59 4.14 -2.53
N PRO A 60 2.42 4.24 -3.58
CA PRO A 60 3.87 4.35 -3.41
C PRO A 60 4.34 5.59 -2.65
N GLY A 61 3.53 6.67 -2.62
CA GLY A 61 3.76 7.83 -1.75
C GLY A 61 3.67 7.47 -0.28
N PHE A 62 2.69 6.65 0.10
CA PHE A 62 2.59 6.09 1.45
C PHE A 62 3.82 5.25 1.80
N TYR A 63 4.26 4.34 0.92
CA TYR A 63 5.48 3.57 1.15
C TYR A 63 6.72 4.45 1.31
N THR A 64 6.80 5.53 0.52
CA THR A 64 7.91 6.49 0.64
C THR A 64 7.87 7.21 1.99
N ALA A 65 6.70 7.63 2.46
CA ALA A 65 6.55 8.26 3.77
C ALA A 65 6.90 7.28 4.92
N ALA A 66 6.37 6.06 4.86
CA ALA A 66 6.70 5.00 5.83
C ALA A 66 8.19 4.65 5.82
N GLY A 67 8.80 4.63 4.64
CA GLY A 67 10.21 4.34 4.46
C GLY A 67 11.16 5.37 5.09
N ILE A 68 10.72 6.63 5.29
CA ILE A 68 11.51 7.63 6.03
C ILE A 68 11.76 7.15 7.46
N LEU A 69 10.79 6.47 8.05
CA LEU A 69 10.84 5.97 9.42
C LEU A 69 11.77 4.75 9.58
N ALA A 70 12.32 4.23 8.49
CA ALA A 70 13.34 3.19 8.52
C ALA A 70 14.65 3.69 9.18
N ASP A 71 14.89 4.99 9.14
CA ASP A 71 16.10 5.65 9.68
C ASP A 71 17.39 4.96 9.20
N HIS A 72 17.41 4.58 7.93
CA HIS A 72 18.58 3.91 7.36
C HIS A 72 19.66 4.94 7.00
N PRO A 73 20.91 4.75 7.42
CA PRO A 73 21.98 5.76 7.25
C PRO A 73 22.31 6.09 5.79
N ALA A 74 22.01 5.18 4.86
CA ALA A 74 22.20 5.41 3.44
C ALA A 74 21.01 6.11 2.76
N LEU A 75 19.87 6.23 3.42
CA LEU A 75 18.71 6.94 2.87
C LEU A 75 18.90 8.44 3.04
N VAL A 76 19.29 9.12 1.96
CA VAL A 76 19.67 10.54 1.98
C VAL A 76 18.62 11.48 1.42
N ALA A 77 17.62 10.97 0.73
CA ALA A 77 16.53 11.76 0.17
C ALA A 77 15.25 10.95 0.05
N SER A 78 14.11 11.59 0.32
CA SER A 78 12.79 11.01 0.15
C SER A 78 11.83 12.04 -0.41
N SER A 79 11.03 11.65 -1.42
CA SER A 79 10.03 12.50 -2.05
C SER A 79 8.66 11.80 -2.07
N PRO A 80 7.95 11.75 -0.93
CA PRO A 80 6.58 11.27 -0.91
C PRO A 80 5.64 12.26 -1.58
N GLN A 81 4.85 11.80 -2.53
CA GLN A 81 3.87 12.62 -3.25
C GLN A 81 2.47 12.08 -3.01
N ALA A 82 1.58 12.94 -2.54
CA ALA A 82 0.20 12.60 -2.22
C ALA A 82 0.07 11.27 -1.43
N PRO A 83 0.85 11.08 -0.35
CA PRO A 83 0.66 9.92 0.52
C PRO A 83 -0.64 10.05 1.27
N ILE A 84 -1.37 8.95 1.45
CA ILE A 84 -2.45 8.94 2.43
C ILE A 84 -1.84 8.96 3.83
N SER A 85 -2.41 9.75 4.73
CA SER A 85 -1.88 9.91 6.10
C SER A 85 -2.90 9.50 7.17
N ASP A 86 -4.15 9.79 6.95
CA ASP A 86 -5.24 9.53 7.88
C ASP A 86 -6.48 9.09 7.11
N PHE A 87 -6.81 7.80 7.17
CA PHE A 87 -7.95 7.22 6.47
C PHE A 87 -9.31 7.80 6.91
N TRP A 88 -9.41 8.37 8.11
CA TRP A 88 -10.63 8.99 8.58
C TRP A 88 -10.92 10.34 7.93
N ASN A 89 -9.88 11.11 7.69
CA ASN A 89 -9.98 12.46 7.13
C ASN A 89 -9.68 12.53 5.64
N ASP A 90 -9.04 11.50 5.12
CA ASP A 90 -8.48 11.46 3.78
C ASP A 90 -9.36 10.63 2.80
N ASP A 91 -8.78 10.10 1.76
CA ASP A 91 -9.40 9.54 0.57
C ASP A 91 -10.62 8.64 0.80
N PHE A 92 -10.56 7.75 1.79
CA PHE A 92 -11.57 6.71 1.96
C PHE A 92 -12.76 7.13 2.83
N LEU A 93 -12.51 7.95 3.83
CA LEU A 93 -13.49 8.28 4.86
C LEU A 93 -13.48 9.78 5.17
N HIS A 94 -13.84 10.63 4.26
CA HIS A 94 -13.91 12.08 4.47
C HIS A 94 -14.68 12.44 5.75
N ASN A 95 -13.98 12.61 6.86
CA ASN A 95 -14.57 12.84 8.18
C ASN A 95 -15.63 11.77 8.55
N GLY A 96 -15.30 10.50 8.28
CA GLY A 96 -16.18 9.38 8.58
C GLY A 96 -17.26 9.09 7.53
N LYS A 97 -17.30 9.83 6.44
CA LYS A 97 -18.18 9.54 5.30
C LYS A 97 -17.46 8.63 4.32
N PHE A 98 -17.92 7.39 4.20
CA PHE A 98 -17.35 6.46 3.24
C PHE A 98 -17.53 6.96 1.79
N MET A 99 -16.40 7.04 1.08
CA MET A 99 -16.38 7.51 -0.30
C MET A 99 -16.64 6.36 -1.26
N LEU A 100 -17.88 6.20 -1.72
CA LEU A 100 -18.30 5.10 -2.60
C LEU A 100 -17.44 4.95 -3.86
N GLY A 101 -16.87 6.04 -4.38
CA GLY A 101 -15.98 6.01 -5.53
C GLY A 101 -14.73 5.16 -5.30
N TYR A 102 -14.26 5.08 -4.07
CA TYR A 102 -13.08 4.27 -3.69
C TYR A 102 -13.39 2.79 -3.47
N PHE A 103 -14.66 2.41 -3.37
CA PHE A 103 -15.04 1.00 -3.17
C PHE A 103 -14.46 0.08 -4.26
N ARG A 104 -14.33 0.57 -5.48
CA ARG A 104 -13.73 -0.14 -6.59
C ARG A 104 -12.22 -0.31 -6.48
N THR A 105 -11.56 0.45 -5.65
CA THR A 105 -10.10 0.39 -5.50
C THR A 105 -9.65 -0.71 -4.53
N PHE A 106 -10.50 -1.16 -3.62
CA PHE A 106 -10.17 -2.21 -2.67
C PHE A 106 -9.68 -3.50 -3.31
N PRO A 107 -10.32 -4.04 -4.36
CA PRO A 107 -9.83 -5.25 -5.02
C PRO A 107 -8.45 -5.05 -5.66
N VAL A 108 -8.14 -3.81 -6.04
CA VAL A 108 -6.86 -3.46 -6.66
C VAL A 108 -5.73 -3.43 -5.63
N PHE A 109 -5.95 -2.73 -4.53
CA PHE A 109 -4.90 -2.45 -3.55
C PHE A 109 -4.95 -3.38 -2.34
N GLY A 110 -6.13 -3.83 -1.96
CA GLY A 110 -6.35 -4.56 -0.72
C GLY A 110 -6.24 -6.07 -0.80
N VAL A 111 -6.20 -6.65 -2.01
CA VAL A 111 -6.21 -8.11 -2.19
C VAL A 111 -4.81 -8.61 -2.59
N PRO A 112 -4.23 -9.57 -1.84
CA PRO A 112 -2.98 -10.19 -2.25
C PRO A 112 -3.15 -10.95 -3.58
N LYS A 113 -2.17 -10.85 -4.45
CA LYS A 113 -2.15 -11.48 -5.77
C LYS A 113 -0.84 -12.22 -5.96
N THR A 114 -0.93 -13.43 -6.45
CA THR A 114 0.23 -14.31 -6.67
C THR A 114 0.86 -14.17 -8.04
N LYS A 115 0.16 -13.53 -8.97
CA LYS A 115 0.64 -13.32 -10.35
C LYS A 115 0.45 -11.86 -10.75
N ALA A 116 1.42 -11.31 -11.46
CA ALA A 116 1.27 -10.03 -12.10
C ALA A 116 0.14 -10.07 -13.12
N GLU A 117 -0.70 -9.05 -13.12
CA GLU A 117 -1.80 -8.93 -14.08
C GLU A 117 -1.33 -8.25 -15.36
N LYS A 118 -2.00 -8.59 -16.44
CA LYS A 118 -1.84 -7.89 -17.71
C LYS A 118 -2.56 -6.54 -17.68
N GLU A 119 -2.39 -5.77 -18.71
CA GLU A 119 -3.04 -4.46 -18.88
C GLU A 119 -4.54 -4.49 -18.58
N GLY A 120 -5.06 -3.42 -17.97
CA GLY A 120 -6.49 -3.26 -17.71
C GLY A 120 -7.01 -3.85 -16.40
N TRP A 121 -6.17 -4.41 -15.57
CA TRP A 121 -6.53 -5.09 -14.32
C TRP A 121 -7.38 -4.27 -13.34
N PHE A 122 -7.23 -2.95 -13.29
CA PHE A 122 -8.03 -2.09 -12.42
C PHE A 122 -9.41 -1.75 -12.99
N MET A 123 -9.71 -2.17 -14.20
CA MET A 123 -11.05 -2.04 -14.79
C MET A 123 -11.97 -3.20 -14.40
N ASP A 124 -11.40 -4.33 -13.98
CA ASP A 124 -12.15 -5.48 -13.51
C ASP A 124 -12.47 -5.35 -12.03
N SER A 125 -13.60 -4.79 -11.71
CA SER A 125 -14.11 -4.77 -10.34
C SER A 125 -14.58 -6.17 -9.94
N PHE A 126 -14.11 -6.67 -8.77
CA PHE A 126 -14.67 -7.86 -8.14
C PHE A 126 -16.14 -7.64 -7.74
N ILE A 127 -16.49 -6.38 -7.54
CA ILE A 127 -17.83 -5.98 -7.16
C ILE A 127 -18.58 -5.66 -8.44
N LYS A 128 -19.35 -6.62 -8.88
CA LYS A 128 -20.30 -6.43 -9.98
C LYS A 128 -21.63 -6.01 -9.37
N PRO A 129 -22.19 -4.87 -9.76
CA PRO A 129 -23.52 -4.50 -9.33
C PRO A 129 -24.50 -5.63 -9.60
N THR A 130 -25.30 -5.99 -8.62
CA THR A 130 -26.36 -7.00 -8.75
C THR A 130 -27.61 -6.44 -9.40
N SER A 131 -27.68 -5.12 -9.59
CA SER A 131 -28.75 -4.40 -10.26
C SER A 131 -28.20 -3.37 -11.25
N GLU A 132 -29.00 -3.00 -12.24
CA GLU A 132 -28.68 -1.88 -13.16
C GLU A 132 -28.69 -0.53 -12.44
N ASP A 133 -29.39 -0.42 -11.29
CA ASP A 133 -29.41 0.73 -10.43
C ASP A 133 -28.23 0.65 -9.43
N GLY A 134 -27.19 1.42 -9.68
CA GLY A 134 -26.02 1.48 -8.81
C GLY A 134 -26.34 2.00 -7.40
N LEU A 135 -27.34 2.87 -7.24
CA LEU A 135 -27.77 3.34 -5.92
C LEU A 135 -28.42 2.21 -5.12
N GLN A 136 -29.29 1.43 -5.77
CA GLN A 136 -29.92 0.28 -5.13
C GLN A 136 -28.88 -0.76 -4.72
N PHE A 137 -27.89 -1.03 -5.57
CA PHE A 137 -26.78 -1.90 -5.23
C PHE A 137 -26.10 -1.50 -3.93
N TYR A 138 -25.74 -0.22 -3.75
CA TYR A 138 -25.08 0.24 -2.54
C TYR A 138 -26.01 0.24 -1.31
N ARG A 139 -27.30 0.46 -1.49
CA ARG A 139 -28.29 0.33 -0.40
C ARG A 139 -28.42 -1.12 0.08
N ASP A 140 -28.38 -2.06 -0.84
CA ASP A 140 -28.52 -3.49 -0.53
C ASP A 140 -27.28 -4.06 0.17
N LEU A 141 -26.10 -3.43 0.01
CA LEU A 141 -24.91 -3.79 0.78
C LEU A 141 -25.03 -3.48 2.28
N GLY A 142 -25.95 -2.62 2.67
CA GLY A 142 -26.14 -2.26 4.07
C GLY A 142 -25.03 -1.37 4.64
N THR A 143 -24.62 -1.65 5.87
CA THR A 143 -23.52 -0.91 6.51
C THR A 143 -22.16 -1.57 6.24
N LEU A 144 -21.07 -0.84 6.52
CA LEU A 144 -19.71 -1.41 6.42
C LEU A 144 -19.45 -2.63 7.32
N LYS A 145 -20.39 -2.91 8.25
CA LYS A 145 -20.31 -4.10 9.10
C LYS A 145 -20.98 -5.32 8.47
N ASP A 146 -21.82 -5.09 7.49
CA ASP A 146 -22.68 -6.13 6.90
C ASP A 146 -22.10 -6.66 5.56
N GLY A 147 -21.07 -5.96 5.02
CA GLY A 147 -20.43 -6.25 3.75
C GLY A 147 -19.09 -6.99 3.82
#